data_f1ab1cd55f91cf49fff4e6de4389cc2b
#
_entry.id   f1ab1cd55f91cf49fff4e6de4389cc2b
#
_cell.length_a   1.000
_cell.length_b   1.000
_cell.length_c   1.000
_cell.angle_alpha   90.00
_cell.angle_beta   90.00
_cell.angle_gamma   90.00
#
_symmetry.space_group_name_H-M   'P 1'
#
loop_
_entity.id
_entity.type
_entity.pdbx_description
1 polymer ?
#
loop_
_entity_poly.entity_id
_entity_poly.type
_entity_poly.pdbx_seq_one_letter_code
_entity_poly.pdbx_strand_id
1 'polypeptide(L)'
;MNEIQILDYKPSLKKYFYELAGNWLLEVLNGKLETEDKFTLKNPDKAYLLEGGFVFFALLKKDVVGCVALKRLDEESFEFAKLIVNPETRNLGIATRLIERCIKRCKENNARQLWLQTTMRMPEAHKLYYKLGFKDHEAPNQMTVLKRTEKIMVMDL
;
A
#
# COMPACT_ATOMS: atom_id res chain seq x y z
N MET A 1 -19.61 -4.02 -17.38
CA MET A 1 -18.37 -3.29 -17.09
C MET A 1 -18.12 -3.18 -15.60
N ASN A 2 -16.91 -3.43 -15.20
CA ASN A 2 -16.52 -3.27 -13.79
C ASN A 2 -16.22 -1.81 -13.53
N GLU A 3 -17.07 -1.18 -12.76
CA GLU A 3 -16.85 0.21 -12.36
C GLU A 3 -15.99 0.23 -11.10
N ILE A 4 -14.69 0.42 -11.28
CA ILE A 4 -13.75 0.54 -10.19
C ILE A 4 -13.49 2.03 -9.95
N GLN A 5 -13.70 2.49 -8.71
CA GLN A 5 -13.40 3.84 -8.30
C GLN A 5 -12.30 3.82 -7.27
N ILE A 6 -11.36 4.72 -7.40
CA ILE A 6 -10.31 4.89 -6.39
C ILE A 6 -10.61 6.17 -5.62
N LEU A 7 -10.79 6.05 -4.33
CA LEU A 7 -11.15 7.17 -3.46
C LEU A 7 -10.04 7.49 -2.48
N ASP A 8 -9.89 8.77 -2.19
CA ASP A 8 -9.05 9.23 -1.09
C ASP A 8 -9.69 8.83 0.25
N TYR A 9 -8.87 8.76 1.29
CA TYR A 9 -9.34 8.47 2.64
C TYR A 9 -10.46 9.41 3.05
N LYS A 10 -11.45 8.83 3.75
CA LYS A 10 -12.51 9.54 4.46
C LYS A 10 -12.71 8.84 5.80
N PRO A 11 -13.12 9.56 6.85
CA PRO A 11 -13.38 8.90 8.15
C PRO A 11 -14.36 7.74 8.07
N SER A 12 -15.34 7.82 7.17
CA SER A 12 -16.31 6.74 6.97
C SER A 12 -15.69 5.46 6.38
N LEU A 13 -14.49 5.55 5.79
CA LEU A 13 -13.81 4.40 5.20
C LEU A 13 -12.76 3.78 6.13
N LYS A 14 -12.49 4.41 7.27
CA LYS A 14 -11.44 3.97 8.20
C LYS A 14 -11.57 2.51 8.61
N LYS A 15 -12.77 2.04 8.90
CA LYS A 15 -13.03 0.66 9.32
C LYS A 15 -12.61 -0.37 8.27
N TYR A 16 -12.70 -0.03 6.99
CA TYR A 16 -12.34 -0.96 5.92
C TYR A 16 -10.84 -1.19 5.83
N PHE A 17 -10.05 -0.21 6.24
CA PHE A 17 -8.59 -0.41 6.31
C PHE A 17 -8.24 -1.51 7.30
N TYR A 18 -8.82 -1.46 8.48
CA TYR A 18 -8.64 -2.50 9.50
C TYR A 18 -9.12 -3.86 9.00
N GLU A 19 -10.32 -3.91 8.41
CA GLU A 19 -10.90 -5.17 7.93
C GLU A 19 -10.05 -5.82 6.83
N LEU A 20 -9.67 -5.04 5.82
CA LEU A 20 -8.91 -5.58 4.69
C LEU A 20 -7.47 -5.93 5.08
N ALA A 21 -6.74 -4.98 5.65
CA ALA A 21 -5.33 -5.16 5.93
C ALA A 21 -5.09 -6.07 7.13
N GLY A 22 -5.97 -5.99 8.14
CA GLY A 22 -5.86 -6.83 9.32
C GLY A 22 -6.03 -8.31 9.02
N ASN A 23 -7.06 -8.66 8.25
CA ASN A 23 -7.31 -10.04 7.86
C ASN A 23 -6.15 -10.59 7.02
N TRP A 24 -5.66 -9.81 6.07
CA TRP A 24 -4.53 -10.21 5.23
C TRP A 24 -3.27 -10.44 6.06
N LEU A 25 -2.95 -9.53 6.97
CA LEU A 25 -1.75 -9.67 7.80
C LEU A 25 -1.84 -10.88 8.72
N LEU A 26 -3.00 -11.13 9.32
CA LEU A 26 -3.18 -12.30 10.16
C LEU A 26 -3.00 -13.59 9.37
N GLU A 27 -3.52 -13.65 8.15
CA GLU A 27 -3.40 -14.81 7.28
C GLU A 27 -1.96 -15.03 6.82
N VAL A 28 -1.32 -13.98 6.28
CA VAL A 28 0.04 -14.08 5.71
C VAL A 28 1.10 -14.27 6.78
N LEU A 29 0.92 -13.69 7.96
CA LEU A 29 1.92 -13.69 9.03
C LEU A 29 1.59 -14.69 10.15
N ASN A 30 0.59 -15.56 9.95
CA ASN A 30 0.17 -16.55 10.96
C ASN A 30 -0.15 -15.90 12.31
N GLY A 31 -0.81 -14.76 12.28
CA GLY A 31 -1.22 -14.04 13.48
C GLY A 31 -0.13 -13.20 14.15
N LYS A 32 1.06 -13.13 13.56
CA LYS A 32 2.17 -12.37 14.15
C LYS A 32 2.23 -10.95 13.61
N LEU A 33 1.56 -10.03 14.28
CA LEU A 33 1.59 -8.62 13.93
C LEU A 33 2.71 -7.91 14.68
N GLU A 34 3.46 -7.05 13.96
CA GLU A 34 4.43 -6.17 14.58
C GLU A 34 3.70 -5.00 15.27
N THR A 35 4.37 -4.36 16.23
CA THR A 35 3.77 -3.23 16.96
C THR A 35 3.29 -2.13 16.02
N GLU A 36 4.09 -1.83 14.99
CA GLU A 36 3.72 -0.84 13.99
C GLU A 36 2.41 -1.23 13.28
N ASP A 37 2.23 -2.52 12.93
CA ASP A 37 1.02 -2.98 12.27
C ASP A 37 -0.22 -2.75 13.12
N LYS A 38 -0.13 -3.04 14.42
CA LYS A 38 -1.27 -2.85 15.33
C LYS A 38 -1.71 -1.39 15.38
N PHE A 39 -0.75 -0.48 15.41
CA PHE A 39 -1.05 0.95 15.42
C PHE A 39 -1.64 1.40 14.08
N THR A 40 -1.00 1.04 12.97
CA THR A 40 -1.41 1.50 11.64
C THR A 40 -2.78 0.98 11.23
N LEU A 41 -3.10 -0.27 11.58
CA LEU A 41 -4.41 -0.85 11.26
C LEU A 41 -5.56 -0.10 11.89
N LYS A 42 -5.38 0.36 13.13
CA LYS A 42 -6.41 1.08 13.88
C LYS A 42 -6.41 2.57 13.62
N ASN A 43 -5.28 3.12 13.20
CA ASN A 43 -5.09 4.56 13.08
C ASN A 43 -4.40 4.95 11.77
N PRO A 44 -4.96 4.58 10.59
CA PRO A 44 -4.32 4.94 9.33
C PRO A 44 -4.23 6.45 9.12
N ASP A 45 -5.18 7.21 9.66
CA ASP A 45 -5.14 8.66 9.63
C ASP A 45 -3.92 9.21 10.37
N LYS A 46 -3.65 8.70 11.57
CA LYS A 46 -2.48 9.12 12.37
C LYS A 46 -1.18 8.59 11.80
N ALA A 47 -1.19 7.35 11.32
CA ALA A 47 0.03 6.72 10.80
C ALA A 47 0.49 7.32 9.47
N TYR A 48 -0.44 7.73 8.62
CA TYR A 48 -0.11 8.16 7.26
C TYR A 48 -0.49 9.61 6.98
N LEU A 49 -1.74 10.01 7.21
CA LEU A 49 -2.18 11.34 6.82
C LEU A 49 -1.52 12.44 7.64
N LEU A 50 -1.42 12.28 8.96
CA LEU A 50 -0.78 13.29 9.81
C LEU A 50 0.71 13.44 9.52
N GLU A 51 1.34 12.42 8.96
CA GLU A 51 2.76 12.44 8.61
C GLU A 51 3.00 12.85 7.15
N GLY A 52 1.99 13.41 6.50
CA GLY A 52 2.12 13.89 5.13
C GLY A 52 1.89 12.83 4.05
N GLY A 53 1.35 11.69 4.43
CA GLY A 53 1.02 10.60 3.50
C GLY A 53 -0.45 10.56 3.15
N PHE A 54 -0.85 9.46 2.52
CA PHE A 54 -2.20 9.29 1.98
C PHE A 54 -2.67 7.86 2.16
N VAL A 55 -3.97 7.66 2.11
CA VAL A 55 -4.58 6.32 2.08
C VAL A 55 -5.65 6.34 0.99
N PHE A 56 -5.66 5.30 0.15
CA PHE A 56 -6.62 5.17 -0.93
C PHE A 56 -7.41 3.88 -0.79
N PHE A 57 -8.65 3.91 -1.25
CA PHE A 57 -9.54 2.75 -1.26
C PHE A 57 -10.06 2.50 -2.66
N ALA A 58 -10.21 1.24 -3.01
CA ALA A 58 -10.85 0.84 -4.26
C ALA A 58 -12.26 0.37 -3.97
N LEU A 59 -13.22 0.92 -4.72
CA LEU A 59 -14.61 0.49 -4.69
C LEU A 59 -14.95 -0.21 -5.99
N LEU A 60 -15.62 -1.34 -5.89
CA LEU A 60 -16.23 -2.02 -7.02
C LEU A 60 -17.73 -1.97 -6.78
N LYS A 61 -18.44 -1.22 -7.63
CA LYS A 61 -19.84 -0.84 -7.41
C LYS A 61 -19.94 -0.06 -6.10
N LYS A 62 -20.49 -0.63 -5.04
CA LYS A 62 -20.62 0.03 -3.73
C LYS A 62 -19.75 -0.59 -2.64
N ASP A 63 -19.02 -1.64 -2.98
CA ASP A 63 -18.24 -2.39 -2.00
C ASP A 63 -16.78 -1.92 -2.00
N VAL A 64 -16.22 -1.77 -0.81
CA VAL A 64 -14.79 -1.50 -0.64
C VAL A 64 -14.05 -2.83 -0.81
N VAL A 65 -13.25 -2.93 -1.86
CA VAL A 65 -12.59 -4.18 -2.24
C VAL A 65 -11.07 -4.12 -2.18
N GLY A 66 -10.51 -2.97 -1.90
CA GLY A 66 -9.07 -2.85 -1.80
C GLY A 66 -8.65 -1.58 -1.09
N CYS A 67 -7.39 -1.53 -0.69
CA CYS A 67 -6.79 -0.37 -0.06
C CYS A 67 -5.29 -0.32 -0.31
N VAL A 68 -4.71 0.84 -0.10
CA VAL A 68 -3.27 1.03 -0.08
C VAL A 68 -2.95 2.28 0.74
N ALA A 69 -1.84 2.24 1.46
CA ALA A 69 -1.32 3.40 2.17
C ALA A 69 -0.09 3.94 1.45
N LEU A 70 0.09 5.24 1.47
CA LEU A 70 1.23 5.92 0.88
C LEU A 70 1.90 6.73 1.98
N LYS A 71 3.03 6.22 2.47
CA LYS A 71 3.77 6.80 3.58
C LYS A 71 4.81 7.78 3.04
N ARG A 72 4.85 9.00 3.57
CA ARG A 72 5.91 9.95 3.22
C ARG A 72 7.17 9.57 3.97
N LEU A 73 8.26 9.38 3.25
CA LEU A 73 9.57 9.09 3.86
C LEU A 73 10.38 10.38 4.06
N ASP A 74 10.38 11.26 3.06
CA ASP A 74 10.97 12.59 3.12
C ASP A 74 10.32 13.47 2.05
N GLU A 75 10.92 14.62 1.75
CA GLU A 75 10.33 15.56 0.78
C GLU A 75 10.28 15.02 -0.64
N GLU A 76 11.13 14.06 -0.98
CA GLU A 76 11.26 13.55 -2.34
C GLU A 76 10.86 12.09 -2.51
N SER A 77 10.48 11.41 -1.42
CA SER A 77 10.18 9.98 -1.52
C SER A 77 9.01 9.54 -0.66
N PHE A 78 8.31 8.54 -1.18
CA PHE A 78 7.20 7.86 -0.51
C PHE A 78 7.43 6.35 -0.55
N GLU A 79 6.73 5.66 0.33
CA GLU A 79 6.68 4.21 0.34
C GLU A 79 5.21 3.80 0.35
N PHE A 80 4.78 2.94 -0.60
CA PHE A 80 3.44 2.38 -0.45
C PHE A 80 3.48 1.11 0.41
N ALA A 81 2.43 0.91 1.17
CA ALA A 81 2.30 -0.20 2.10
C ALA A 81 0.84 -0.63 2.19
N LYS A 82 0.59 -1.82 2.71
CA LYS A 82 -0.77 -2.31 2.92
C LYS A 82 -1.61 -2.30 1.64
N LEU A 83 -0.99 -2.70 0.52
CA LEU A 83 -1.68 -2.90 -0.74
C LEU A 83 -2.43 -4.21 -0.66
N ILE A 84 -3.73 -4.13 -0.46
CA ILE A 84 -4.58 -5.29 -0.25
C ILE A 84 -5.77 -5.24 -1.20
N VAL A 85 -6.05 -6.35 -1.85
CA VAL A 85 -7.23 -6.52 -2.69
C VAL A 85 -7.99 -7.75 -2.20
N ASN A 86 -9.30 -7.61 -2.03
CA ASN A 86 -10.15 -8.71 -1.64
C ASN A 86 -9.94 -9.88 -2.60
N PRO A 87 -9.64 -11.09 -2.10
CA PRO A 87 -9.38 -12.26 -2.96
C PRO A 87 -10.47 -12.54 -3.98
N GLU A 88 -11.73 -12.27 -3.65
CA GLU A 88 -12.87 -12.51 -4.53
C GLU A 88 -12.91 -11.57 -5.73
N THR A 89 -12.15 -10.46 -5.69
CA THR A 89 -12.13 -9.46 -6.76
C THR A 89 -10.76 -9.37 -7.45
N ARG A 90 -9.95 -10.40 -7.34
CA ARG A 90 -8.64 -10.46 -8.02
C ARG A 90 -8.82 -10.56 -9.54
N ASN A 91 -7.76 -10.25 -10.28
CA ASN A 91 -7.70 -10.27 -11.73
C ASN A 91 -8.61 -9.25 -12.41
N LEU A 92 -9.01 -8.18 -11.71
CA LEU A 92 -9.78 -7.07 -12.26
C LEU A 92 -8.93 -5.80 -12.43
N GLY A 93 -7.62 -5.89 -12.14
CA GLY A 93 -6.73 -4.74 -12.28
C GLY A 93 -6.79 -3.75 -11.12
N ILE A 94 -7.37 -4.14 -9.99
CA ILE A 94 -7.56 -3.24 -8.83
C ILE A 94 -6.21 -2.83 -8.23
N ALA A 95 -5.30 -3.79 -8.02
CA ALA A 95 -3.97 -3.50 -7.47
C ALA A 95 -3.22 -2.51 -8.34
N THR A 96 -3.24 -2.72 -9.66
CA THR A 96 -2.61 -1.81 -10.61
C THR A 96 -3.17 -0.40 -10.49
N ARG A 97 -4.49 -0.26 -10.40
CA ARG A 97 -5.13 1.05 -10.28
C ARG A 97 -4.78 1.76 -8.96
N LEU A 98 -4.67 1.00 -7.87
CA LEU A 98 -4.24 1.56 -6.59
C LEU A 98 -2.79 2.06 -6.66
N ILE A 99 -1.90 1.28 -7.26
CA ILE A 99 -0.51 1.69 -7.43
C ILE A 99 -0.40 2.91 -8.35
N GLU A 100 -1.16 2.92 -9.44
CA GLU A 100 -1.19 4.08 -10.35
C GLU A 100 -1.65 5.35 -9.64
N ARG A 101 -2.62 5.24 -8.72
CA ARG A 101 -3.03 6.39 -7.92
C ARG A 101 -1.91 6.86 -6.99
N CYS A 102 -1.16 5.93 -6.40
CA CYS A 102 0.01 6.28 -5.60
C CYS A 102 1.06 7.01 -6.44
N ILE A 103 1.35 6.51 -7.62
CA ILE A 103 2.31 7.13 -8.54
C ILE A 103 1.87 8.56 -8.90
N LYS A 104 0.61 8.71 -9.25
CA LYS A 104 0.04 10.02 -9.59
C LYS A 104 0.18 11.00 -8.42
N ARG A 105 -0.19 10.57 -7.21
CA ARG A 105 -0.10 11.42 -6.02
C ARG A 105 1.35 11.79 -5.70
N CYS A 106 2.29 10.86 -5.87
CA CYS A 106 3.70 11.14 -5.70
C CYS A 106 4.16 12.25 -6.66
N LYS A 107 3.78 12.15 -7.93
CA LYS A 107 4.14 13.16 -8.93
C LYS A 107 3.53 14.51 -8.62
N GLU A 108 2.29 14.54 -8.15
CA GLU A 108 1.61 15.77 -7.73
C GLU A 108 2.32 16.44 -6.55
N ASN A 109 3.05 15.68 -5.76
CA ASN A 109 3.83 16.17 -4.63
C ASN A 109 5.32 16.32 -4.93
N ASN A 110 5.70 16.29 -6.21
CA ASN A 110 7.07 16.47 -6.68
C ASN A 110 8.05 15.43 -6.12
N ALA A 111 7.55 14.25 -5.80
CA ALA A 111 8.39 13.15 -5.34
C ALA A 111 9.19 12.57 -6.50
N ARG A 112 10.39 12.08 -6.20
CA ARG A 112 11.30 11.49 -7.18
C ARG A 112 11.33 9.97 -7.13
N GLN A 113 10.94 9.39 -6.01
CA GLN A 113 11.00 7.94 -5.81
C GLN A 113 9.80 7.43 -5.07
N LEU A 114 9.35 6.26 -5.49
CA LEU A 114 8.33 5.49 -4.79
C LEU A 114 8.93 4.13 -4.42
N TRP A 115 8.92 3.84 -3.14
CA TRP A 115 9.52 2.64 -2.55
C TRP A 115 8.44 1.66 -2.08
N LEU A 116 8.85 0.41 -1.92
CA LEU A 116 8.06 -0.61 -1.21
C LEU A 116 9.00 -1.57 -0.49
N GLN A 117 8.49 -2.23 0.53
CA GLN A 117 9.17 -3.36 1.16
C GLN A 117 8.17 -4.51 1.25
N THR A 118 8.62 -5.74 1.06
CA THR A 118 7.74 -6.89 0.93
C THR A 118 8.42 -8.18 1.39
N THR A 119 7.62 -9.26 1.48
CA THR A 119 8.13 -10.58 1.81
C THR A 119 8.20 -11.44 0.55
N MET A 120 8.93 -12.54 0.59
CA MET A 120 9.02 -13.48 -0.53
C MET A 120 7.78 -14.37 -0.67
N ARG A 121 6.83 -14.23 0.25
CA ARG A 121 5.58 -15.02 0.24
C ARG A 121 4.55 -14.54 -0.79
N MET A 122 4.88 -13.50 -1.57
CA MET A 122 3.93 -12.87 -2.50
C MET A 122 4.49 -12.77 -3.92
N PRO A 123 4.77 -13.91 -4.58
CA PRO A 123 5.41 -13.89 -5.91
C PRO A 123 4.58 -13.18 -6.98
N GLU A 124 3.26 -13.29 -6.93
CA GLU A 124 2.39 -12.62 -7.91
C GLU A 124 2.47 -11.10 -7.79
N ALA A 125 2.55 -10.59 -6.56
CA ALA A 125 2.72 -9.15 -6.33
C ALA A 125 4.06 -8.68 -6.88
N HIS A 126 5.13 -9.45 -6.68
CA HIS A 126 6.46 -9.10 -7.20
C HIS A 126 6.47 -9.02 -8.72
N LYS A 127 5.79 -9.94 -9.40
CA LYS A 127 5.67 -9.89 -10.86
C LYS A 127 5.02 -8.59 -11.32
N LEU A 128 3.96 -8.18 -10.64
CA LEU A 128 3.28 -6.92 -10.93
C LEU A 128 4.22 -5.73 -10.72
N TYR A 129 4.96 -5.71 -9.62
CA TYR A 129 5.87 -4.61 -9.33
C TYR A 129 6.96 -4.48 -10.40
N TYR A 130 7.58 -5.59 -10.82
CA TYR A 130 8.57 -5.57 -11.90
C TYR A 130 7.95 -5.07 -13.21
N LYS A 131 6.75 -5.54 -13.51
CA LYS A 131 6.03 -5.13 -14.73
C LYS A 131 5.77 -3.62 -14.75
N LEU A 132 5.48 -3.02 -13.59
CA LEU A 132 5.21 -1.60 -13.48
C LEU A 132 6.48 -0.75 -13.49
N GLY A 133 7.65 -1.36 -13.38
CA GLY A 133 8.92 -0.64 -13.46
C GLY A 133 9.68 -0.52 -12.14
N PHE A 134 9.24 -1.21 -11.09
CA PHE A 134 10.01 -1.28 -9.85
C PHE A 134 11.22 -2.19 -10.04
N LYS A 135 12.30 -1.85 -9.37
CA LYS A 135 13.54 -2.64 -9.39
C LYS A 135 14.02 -2.89 -7.96
N ASP A 136 14.75 -3.96 -7.76
CA ASP A 136 15.34 -4.29 -6.47
C ASP A 136 16.36 -3.23 -6.09
N HIS A 137 16.41 -2.90 -4.80
CA HIS A 137 17.35 -1.93 -4.26
C HIS A 137 17.54 -2.14 -2.77
N GLU A 138 18.61 -1.60 -2.23
CA GLU A 138 18.81 -1.58 -0.79
C GLU A 138 17.89 -0.55 -0.16
N ALA A 139 17.56 -0.74 1.13
CA ALA A 139 16.69 0.19 1.84
C ALA A 139 17.34 1.57 1.93
N PRO A 140 16.59 2.64 1.61
CA PRO A 140 17.08 3.99 1.82
C PRO A 140 17.14 4.32 3.32
N ASN A 141 17.98 5.26 3.70
CA ASN A 141 18.17 5.61 5.10
C ASN A 141 16.87 6.06 5.80
N GLN A 142 15.98 6.70 5.05
CA GLN A 142 14.73 7.23 5.59
C GLN A 142 13.62 6.18 5.78
N MET A 143 13.85 4.93 5.35
CA MET A 143 12.86 3.86 5.48
C MET A 143 13.02 3.13 6.81
N THR A 144 11.91 2.93 7.52
CA THR A 144 11.87 2.03 8.67
C THR A 144 11.60 0.62 8.14
N VAL A 145 12.62 -0.23 8.17
CA VAL A 145 12.52 -1.60 7.65
C VAL A 145 11.89 -2.51 8.70
N LEU A 146 10.81 -3.20 8.32
CA LEU A 146 10.12 -4.14 9.22
C LEU A 146 10.90 -5.44 9.33
N LYS A 147 10.73 -6.14 10.46
CA LYS A 147 11.45 -7.41 10.71
C LYS A 147 11.15 -8.48 9.66
N ARG A 148 9.93 -8.48 9.10
CA ARG A 148 9.50 -9.45 8.11
C ARG A 148 9.98 -9.14 6.70
N THR A 149 10.60 -7.98 6.48
CA THR A 149 11.00 -7.53 5.14
C THR A 149 12.11 -8.40 4.58
N GLU A 150 11.90 -8.91 3.38
CA GLU A 150 12.87 -9.75 2.66
C GLU A 150 13.30 -9.13 1.34
N LYS A 151 12.54 -8.18 0.81
CA LYS A 151 12.84 -7.52 -0.46
C LYS A 151 12.41 -6.06 -0.41
N ILE A 152 13.23 -5.19 -0.98
CA ILE A 152 12.95 -3.76 -1.12
C ILE A 152 13.07 -3.40 -2.58
N MET A 153 12.14 -2.58 -3.05
CA MET A 153 12.08 -2.18 -4.44
C MET A 153 11.81 -0.68 -4.55
N VAL A 154 12.23 -0.09 -5.67
CA VAL A 154 12.07 1.34 -5.92
C VAL A 154 11.67 1.60 -7.36
N MET A 155 10.86 2.62 -7.56
CA MET A 155 10.55 3.18 -8.86
C MET A 155 11.01 4.64 -8.89
N ASP A 156 11.80 5.01 -9.90
CA ASP A 156 12.13 6.41 -10.15
C ASP A 156 10.98 7.07 -10.89
N LEU A 157 10.58 8.25 -10.44
CA LEU A 157 9.41 8.95 -10.98
C LEU A 157 9.80 10.09 -11.93
#